data_97c0d01755c4fd6998609fd186b8c5e6
#
_entry.id   97c0d01755c4fd6998609fd186b8c5e6
#
_cell.length_a   1.000
_cell.length_b   1.000
_cell.length_c   1.000
_cell.angle_alpha   90.00
_cell.angle_beta   90.00
_cell.angle_gamma   90.00
#
_symmetry.space_group_name_H-M   'P 1'
#
loop_
_entity.id
_entity.type
_entity.pdbx_description
1 polymer ?
#
loop_
_entity_poly.entity_id
_entity_poly.type
_entity_poly.pdbx_seq_one_letter_code
_entity_poly.pdbx_strand_id
1 'polypeptide(L)'
;MSNWTEADVDNYVGSRIRTRRVELGLSQTVVADQLGLTFQQVQKYERGYNRVSASRLYDLSKILSVDIAYFFEGFRDKDIPETPEAWGPDVLELINAFNSMPEKVRISLRLLLKSVPPGPDDNDDVEYFEQQAVSTLNSPDV
;
A
#
# COMPACT_ATOMS: atom_id res chain seq x y z
N MET A 1 -1.29 -17.76 4.55
CA MET A 1 -1.61 -18.11 3.15
C MET A 1 -2.71 -17.19 2.67
N SER A 2 -2.50 -16.52 1.57
CA SER A 2 -3.51 -15.63 0.97
C SER A 2 -4.73 -16.45 0.54
N ASN A 3 -5.92 -15.94 0.88
CA ASN A 3 -7.21 -16.57 0.50
C ASN A 3 -7.64 -16.25 -0.94
N TRP A 4 -6.74 -15.67 -1.77
CA TRP A 4 -7.01 -15.31 -3.16
C TRP A 4 -6.18 -16.14 -4.12
N THR A 5 -6.74 -16.36 -5.32
CA THR A 5 -6.06 -17.00 -6.44
C THR A 5 -5.60 -15.95 -7.44
N GLU A 6 -4.67 -16.30 -8.33
CA GLU A 6 -4.27 -15.43 -9.44
C GLU A 6 -5.48 -15.01 -10.28
N ALA A 7 -6.43 -15.94 -10.48
CA ALA A 7 -7.66 -15.66 -11.21
C ALA A 7 -8.55 -14.62 -10.52
N ASP A 8 -8.56 -14.57 -9.19
CA ASP A 8 -9.33 -13.56 -8.44
C ASP A 8 -8.74 -12.17 -8.68
N VAL A 9 -7.41 -12.04 -8.70
CA VAL A 9 -6.73 -10.78 -9.02
C VAL A 9 -7.01 -10.36 -10.45
N ASP A 10 -6.85 -11.28 -11.41
CA ASP A 10 -7.04 -10.99 -12.84
C ASP A 10 -8.50 -10.58 -13.13
N ASN A 11 -9.48 -11.23 -12.50
CA ASN A 11 -10.89 -10.87 -12.60
C ASN A 11 -11.17 -9.49 -11.98
N TYR A 12 -10.60 -9.21 -10.82
CA TYR A 12 -10.80 -7.93 -10.15
C TYR A 12 -10.21 -6.78 -10.96
N VAL A 13 -8.95 -6.88 -11.36
CA VAL A 13 -8.27 -5.89 -12.19
C VAL A 13 -9.03 -5.68 -13.49
N GLY A 14 -9.46 -6.74 -14.15
CA GLY A 14 -10.26 -6.68 -15.36
C GLY A 14 -11.58 -5.91 -15.16
N SER A 15 -12.27 -6.15 -14.06
CA SER A 15 -13.51 -5.43 -13.71
C SER A 15 -13.28 -3.94 -13.49
N ARG A 16 -12.15 -3.55 -12.87
CA ARG A 16 -11.77 -2.16 -12.64
C ARG A 16 -11.44 -1.45 -13.96
N ILE A 17 -10.74 -2.12 -14.87
CA ILE A 17 -10.48 -1.61 -16.23
C ILE A 17 -11.80 -1.32 -16.94
N ARG A 18 -12.71 -2.27 -16.92
CA ARG A 18 -14.03 -2.13 -17.55
C ARG A 18 -14.82 -0.98 -16.95
N THR A 19 -14.91 -0.91 -15.63
CA THR A 19 -15.63 0.16 -14.92
C THR A 19 -15.13 1.53 -15.36
N ARG A 20 -13.83 1.75 -15.32
CA ARG A 20 -13.25 3.04 -15.68
C ARG A 20 -13.43 3.38 -17.14
N ARG A 21 -13.27 2.42 -18.02
CA ARG A 21 -13.54 2.61 -19.46
C ARG A 21 -14.97 3.06 -19.71
N VAL A 22 -15.94 2.41 -19.06
CA VAL A 22 -17.36 2.76 -19.21
C VAL A 22 -17.66 4.14 -18.64
N GLU A 23 -17.10 4.49 -17.48
CA GLU A 23 -17.22 5.83 -16.89
C GLU A 23 -16.73 6.93 -17.83
N LEU A 24 -15.68 6.67 -18.59
CA LEU A 24 -15.13 7.60 -19.58
C LEU A 24 -15.87 7.55 -20.93
N GLY A 25 -16.88 6.69 -21.08
CA GLY A 25 -17.62 6.54 -22.34
C GLY A 25 -16.79 5.94 -23.47
N LEU A 26 -15.67 5.24 -23.17
CA LEU A 26 -14.80 4.65 -24.17
C LEU A 26 -15.30 3.25 -24.57
N SER A 27 -15.20 2.94 -25.88
CA SER A 27 -15.43 1.57 -26.35
C SER A 27 -14.18 0.70 -26.16
N GLN A 28 -14.36 -0.63 -26.14
CA GLN A 28 -13.24 -1.56 -26.11
C GLN A 28 -12.31 -1.39 -27.32
N THR A 29 -12.86 -1.04 -28.49
CA THR A 29 -12.09 -0.77 -29.70
C THR A 29 -11.18 0.45 -29.53
N VAL A 30 -11.69 1.55 -28.97
CA VAL A 30 -10.87 2.76 -28.73
C VAL A 30 -9.69 2.46 -27.79
N VAL A 31 -9.92 1.72 -26.72
CA VAL A 31 -8.86 1.33 -25.79
C VAL A 31 -7.86 0.37 -26.47
N ALA A 32 -8.36 -0.58 -27.28
CA ALA A 32 -7.51 -1.52 -28.02
C ALA A 32 -6.60 -0.79 -29.01
N ASP A 33 -7.14 0.16 -29.77
CA ASP A 33 -6.37 0.95 -30.75
C ASP A 33 -5.23 1.72 -30.06
N GLN A 34 -5.49 2.33 -28.90
CA GLN A 34 -4.48 3.06 -28.13
C GLN A 34 -3.40 2.13 -27.54
N LEU A 35 -3.75 0.89 -27.24
CA LEU A 35 -2.81 -0.13 -26.75
C LEU A 35 -2.06 -0.86 -27.88
N GLY A 36 -2.44 -0.67 -29.14
CA GLY A 36 -1.96 -1.48 -30.27
C GLY A 36 -2.40 -2.95 -30.19
N LEU A 37 -3.60 -3.20 -29.68
CA LEU A 37 -4.19 -4.52 -29.48
C LEU A 37 -5.49 -4.67 -30.27
N THR A 38 -6.02 -5.89 -30.28
CA THR A 38 -7.37 -6.16 -30.80
C THR A 38 -8.41 -5.95 -29.70
N PHE A 39 -9.66 -5.64 -30.08
CA PHE A 39 -10.74 -5.47 -29.09
C PHE A 39 -11.00 -6.79 -28.32
N GLN A 40 -10.80 -7.95 -28.93
CA GLN A 40 -10.92 -9.25 -28.25
C GLN A 40 -9.90 -9.41 -27.13
N GLN A 41 -8.68 -8.88 -27.30
CA GLN A 41 -7.68 -8.92 -26.24
C GLN A 41 -8.08 -8.02 -25.06
N VAL A 42 -8.60 -6.82 -25.34
CA VAL A 42 -9.14 -5.94 -24.27
C VAL A 42 -10.33 -6.61 -23.60
N GLN A 43 -11.23 -7.25 -24.36
CA GLN A 43 -12.35 -7.99 -23.79
C GLN A 43 -11.88 -9.12 -22.86
N LYS A 44 -10.82 -9.85 -23.22
CA LYS A 44 -10.25 -10.91 -22.39
C LYS A 44 -9.62 -10.33 -21.11
N TYR A 45 -8.97 -9.15 -21.16
CA TYR A 45 -8.48 -8.46 -19.98
C TYR A 45 -9.63 -8.08 -19.04
N GLU A 46 -10.69 -7.48 -19.56
CA GLU A 46 -11.85 -7.05 -18.76
C GLU A 46 -12.61 -8.22 -18.11
N ARG A 47 -12.50 -9.42 -18.70
CA ARG A 47 -13.11 -10.64 -18.15
C ARG A 47 -12.16 -11.47 -17.28
N GLY A 48 -10.92 -11.03 -17.10
CA GLY A 48 -9.92 -11.77 -16.33
C GLY A 48 -9.44 -13.06 -17.02
N TYR A 49 -9.77 -13.29 -18.29
CA TYR A 49 -9.30 -14.47 -19.01
C TYR A 49 -7.83 -14.40 -19.38
N ASN A 50 -7.30 -13.21 -19.55
CA ASN A 50 -5.88 -12.98 -19.76
C ASN A 50 -5.35 -12.05 -18.66
N ARG A 51 -4.19 -12.41 -18.11
CA ARG A 51 -3.46 -11.56 -17.18
C ARG A 51 -2.98 -10.30 -17.89
N VAL A 52 -3.16 -9.16 -17.23
CA VAL A 52 -2.63 -7.88 -17.68
C VAL A 52 -1.22 -7.73 -17.14
N SER A 53 -0.22 -7.59 -18.01
CA SER A 53 1.15 -7.35 -17.57
C SER A 53 1.31 -5.97 -16.92
N ALA A 54 2.36 -5.79 -16.11
CA ALA A 54 2.64 -4.52 -15.45
C ALA A 54 2.79 -3.36 -16.45
N SER A 55 3.45 -3.58 -17.59
CA SER A 55 3.58 -2.57 -18.64
C SER A 55 2.22 -2.19 -19.25
N ARG A 56 1.33 -3.17 -19.44
CA ARG A 56 -0.03 -2.91 -19.94
C ARG A 56 -0.90 -2.19 -18.92
N LEU A 57 -0.73 -2.49 -17.62
CA LEU A 57 -1.39 -1.72 -16.56
C LEU A 57 -0.93 -0.26 -16.55
N TYR A 58 0.35 -0.03 -16.78
CA TYR A 58 0.88 1.33 -16.90
C TYR A 58 0.27 2.07 -18.09
N ASP A 59 0.24 1.45 -19.28
CA ASP A 59 -0.39 2.03 -20.46
C ASP A 59 -1.87 2.33 -20.23
N LEU A 60 -2.60 1.37 -19.63
CA LEU A 60 -4.01 1.53 -19.28
C LEU A 60 -4.24 2.67 -18.27
N SER A 61 -3.34 2.86 -17.31
CA SER A 61 -3.45 3.97 -16.35
C SER A 61 -3.43 5.33 -17.05
N LYS A 62 -2.62 5.47 -18.09
CA LYS A 62 -2.56 6.69 -18.92
C LYS A 62 -3.80 6.88 -19.77
N ILE A 63 -4.21 5.82 -20.46
CA ILE A 63 -5.40 5.84 -21.33
C ILE A 63 -6.67 6.15 -20.53
N LEU A 64 -6.80 5.54 -19.37
CA LEU A 64 -7.97 5.66 -18.52
C LEU A 64 -7.89 6.82 -17.51
N SER A 65 -6.79 7.59 -17.52
CA SER A 65 -6.56 8.74 -16.63
C SER A 65 -6.78 8.38 -15.16
N VAL A 66 -6.12 7.33 -14.70
CA VAL A 66 -6.11 6.87 -13.31
C VAL A 66 -4.70 6.53 -12.87
N ASP A 67 -4.47 6.48 -11.55
CA ASP A 67 -3.26 5.89 -11.00
C ASP A 67 -3.29 4.36 -11.11
N ILE A 68 -2.12 3.70 -11.18
CA ILE A 68 -2.04 2.23 -11.22
C ILE A 68 -2.72 1.61 -9.98
N ALA A 69 -2.63 2.25 -8.83
CA ALA A 69 -3.26 1.80 -7.60
C ALA A 69 -4.78 1.64 -7.75
N TYR A 70 -5.42 2.43 -8.62
CA TYR A 70 -6.85 2.34 -8.91
C TYR A 70 -7.31 0.93 -9.26
N PHE A 71 -6.50 0.18 -10.02
CA PHE A 71 -6.87 -1.17 -10.46
C PHE A 71 -6.93 -2.18 -9.32
N PHE A 72 -6.34 -1.85 -8.17
CA PHE A 72 -6.28 -2.70 -6.98
C PHE A 72 -7.06 -2.13 -5.79
N GLU A 73 -7.58 -0.91 -5.90
CA GLU A 73 -8.38 -0.28 -4.84
C GLU A 73 -9.60 -1.14 -4.48
N GLY A 74 -9.71 -1.48 -3.20
CA GLY A 74 -10.80 -2.32 -2.70
C GLY A 74 -10.56 -3.83 -2.86
N PHE A 75 -9.52 -4.25 -3.59
CA PHE A 75 -9.05 -5.63 -3.54
C PHE A 75 -8.31 -5.83 -2.23
N ARG A 76 -8.93 -6.49 -1.29
CA ARG A 76 -8.35 -6.74 0.03
C ARG A 76 -7.91 -8.19 0.13
N ASP A 77 -6.61 -8.38 0.25
CA ASP A 77 -6.07 -9.55 0.92
C ASP A 77 -6.12 -9.26 2.43
N LYS A 78 -6.69 -10.18 3.21
CA LYS A 78 -6.74 -10.06 4.68
C LYS A 78 -5.34 -10.08 5.31
N ASP A 79 -4.34 -10.49 4.54
CA ASP A 79 -2.95 -10.60 4.96
C ASP A 79 -2.08 -9.40 4.53
N ILE A 80 -2.63 -8.42 3.78
CA ILE A 80 -1.92 -7.16 3.52
C ILE A 80 -2.04 -6.31 4.78
N PRO A 81 -0.91 -5.90 5.39
CA PRO A 81 -0.93 -4.95 6.49
C PRO A 81 -1.77 -3.74 6.09
N GLU A 82 -2.66 -3.35 6.98
CA GLU A 82 -3.51 -2.19 6.76
C GLU A 82 -2.68 -0.98 6.31
N THR A 83 -3.24 -0.19 5.41
CA THR A 83 -2.59 1.03 4.89
C THR A 83 -2.16 1.96 6.04
N PRO A 84 -1.22 2.90 5.80
CA PRO A 84 -0.84 3.89 6.82
C PRO A 84 -2.00 4.60 7.52
N GLU A 85 -3.18 4.64 6.89
CA GLU A 85 -4.42 5.19 7.47
C GLU A 85 -4.99 4.33 8.62
N ALA A 86 -4.60 3.07 8.68
CA ALA A 86 -4.95 2.18 9.80
C ALA A 86 -3.95 2.27 10.96
N TRP A 87 -2.84 2.96 10.76
CA TRP A 87 -1.92 3.24 11.86
C TRP A 87 -2.54 4.29 12.78
N GLY A 88 -2.51 4.04 14.08
CA GLY A 88 -2.99 5.00 15.06
C GLY A 88 -2.31 6.38 14.92
N PRO A 89 -2.93 7.44 15.43
CA PRO A 89 -2.39 8.79 15.35
C PRO A 89 -0.97 8.89 15.91
N ASP A 90 -0.63 8.08 16.90
CA ASP A 90 0.69 8.04 17.54
C ASP A 90 1.80 7.59 16.55
N VAL A 91 1.50 6.62 15.71
CA VAL A 91 2.46 6.13 14.69
C VAL A 91 2.66 7.18 13.60
N LEU A 92 1.59 7.86 13.17
CA LEU A 92 1.68 8.93 12.18
C LEU A 92 2.46 10.12 12.72
N GLU A 93 2.25 10.49 14.01
CA GLU A 93 3.01 11.52 14.68
C GLU A 93 4.51 11.16 14.76
N LEU A 94 4.83 9.92 15.12
CA LEU A 94 6.20 9.41 15.16
C LEU A 94 6.87 9.48 13.79
N ILE A 95 6.18 9.08 12.70
CA ILE A 95 6.69 9.17 11.35
C ILE A 95 6.97 10.63 10.96
N ASN A 96 6.04 11.53 11.25
CA ASN A 96 6.20 12.95 10.95
C ASN A 96 7.35 13.57 11.75
N ALA A 97 7.46 13.24 13.04
CA ALA A 97 8.56 13.66 13.90
C ALA A 97 9.91 13.15 13.35
N PHE A 98 9.98 11.87 13.01
CA PHE A 98 11.19 11.27 12.42
C PHE A 98 11.60 11.95 11.11
N ASN A 99 10.66 12.24 10.21
CA ASN A 99 10.92 12.87 8.93
C ASN A 99 11.39 14.33 9.06
N SER A 100 10.96 15.02 10.10
CA SER A 100 11.36 16.42 10.39
C SER A 100 12.70 16.55 11.13
N MET A 101 13.25 15.44 11.65
CA MET A 101 14.53 15.44 12.34
C MET A 101 15.72 15.65 11.39
N PRO A 102 16.80 16.34 11.85
CA PRO A 102 18.07 16.40 11.14
C PRO A 102 18.63 15.00 10.89
N GLU A 103 19.33 14.81 9.76
CA GLU A 103 19.84 13.50 9.35
C GLU A 103 20.70 12.80 10.41
N LYS A 104 21.56 13.56 11.10
CA LYS A 104 22.40 13.02 12.20
C LYS A 104 21.58 12.42 13.31
N VAL A 105 20.48 13.07 13.68
CA VAL A 105 19.56 12.59 14.73
C VAL A 105 18.83 11.33 14.27
N ARG A 106 18.37 11.28 13.01
CA ARG A 106 17.73 10.10 12.45
C ARG A 106 18.64 8.88 12.43
N ILE A 107 19.94 9.09 12.12
CA ILE A 107 20.94 8.00 12.13
C ILE A 107 21.12 7.48 13.56
N SER A 108 21.29 8.38 14.54
CA SER A 108 21.45 7.99 15.94
C SER A 108 20.24 7.24 16.47
N LEU A 109 19.03 7.72 16.14
CA LEU A 109 17.79 7.06 16.53
C LEU A 109 17.67 5.66 15.89
N ARG A 110 18.03 5.49 14.63
CA ARG A 110 18.03 4.16 13.98
C ARG A 110 19.02 3.19 14.61
N LEU A 111 20.18 3.67 15.03
CA LEU A 111 21.17 2.84 15.73
C LEU A 111 20.65 2.42 17.10
N LEU A 112 20.01 3.34 17.82
CA LEU A 112 19.38 3.06 19.11
C LEU A 112 18.28 1.99 18.95
N LEU A 113 17.38 2.16 17.99
CA LEU A 113 16.29 1.20 17.73
C LEU A 113 16.80 -0.20 17.38
N LYS A 114 17.94 -0.29 16.68
CA LYS A 114 18.57 -1.59 16.37
C LYS A 114 19.20 -2.26 17.59
N SER A 115 19.55 -1.52 18.61
CA SER A 115 20.13 -2.04 19.85
C SER A 115 19.08 -2.48 20.87
N VAL A 116 17.82 -2.12 20.64
CA VAL A 116 16.69 -2.56 21.48
C VAL A 116 16.32 -3.98 21.05
N PRO A 117 16.41 -4.98 21.95
CA PRO A 117 15.93 -6.32 21.63
C PRO A 117 14.41 -6.25 21.32
N PRO A 118 13.91 -7.13 20.43
CA PRO A 118 12.46 -7.26 20.26
C PRO A 118 11.83 -7.57 21.63
N GLY A 119 10.83 -6.81 22.01
CA GLY A 119 10.09 -7.02 23.26
C GLY A 119 9.49 -8.43 23.29
N PRO A 120 9.27 -9.00 24.46
CA PRO A 120 8.42 -10.18 24.58
C PRO A 120 7.04 -9.83 24.01
N ASP A 121 6.50 -10.77 23.23
CA ASP A 121 5.16 -10.64 22.68
C ASP A 121 4.15 -10.43 23.83
N ASP A 122 3.56 -9.23 23.87
CA ASP A 122 2.25 -8.88 24.35
C ASP A 122 1.92 -8.58 25.83
N ASN A 123 1.22 -7.50 25.92
CA ASN A 123 0.15 -7.08 26.85
C ASN A 123 0.48 -6.64 28.27
N ASP A 124 1.61 -6.97 28.86
CA ASP A 124 1.85 -6.62 30.27
C ASP A 124 2.87 -5.48 30.49
N ASP A 125 3.53 -4.97 29.43
CA ASP A 125 4.73 -4.15 29.60
C ASP A 125 4.59 -2.65 29.28
N VAL A 126 3.41 -2.16 28.90
CA VAL A 126 3.21 -0.72 28.66
C VAL A 126 3.49 0.07 29.95
N GLU A 127 3.09 -0.44 31.11
CA GLU A 127 3.33 0.17 32.42
C GLU A 127 4.83 0.23 32.78
N TYR A 128 5.62 -0.77 32.35
CA TYR A 128 7.06 -0.82 32.61
C TYR A 128 7.83 0.25 31.84
N PHE A 129 7.48 0.47 30.55
CA PHE A 129 8.14 1.49 29.74
C PHE A 129 7.73 2.91 30.11
N GLU A 130 6.49 3.16 30.52
CA GLU A 130 6.05 4.47 31.03
C GLU A 130 6.76 4.84 32.32
N GLN A 131 6.95 3.91 33.24
CA GLN A 131 7.66 4.14 34.47
C GLN A 131 9.16 4.43 34.26
N GLN A 132 9.80 3.78 33.31
CA GLN A 132 11.19 4.02 32.93
C GLN A 132 11.37 5.38 32.23
N ALA A 133 10.48 5.75 31.32
CA ALA A 133 10.53 7.02 30.59
C ALA A 133 10.37 8.21 31.58
N VAL A 134 9.45 8.11 32.53
CA VAL A 134 9.24 9.13 33.58
C VAL A 134 10.44 9.22 34.54
N SER A 135 11.06 8.08 34.86
CA SER A 135 12.26 8.05 35.72
C SER A 135 13.47 8.71 35.05
N THR A 136 13.61 8.58 33.75
CA THR A 136 14.73 9.16 32.98
C THR A 136 14.57 10.67 32.77
N LEU A 137 13.32 11.16 32.68
CA LEU A 137 13.02 12.59 32.54
C LEU A 137 13.09 13.37 33.84
N ASN A 138 13.01 12.70 35.00
CA ASN A 138 13.04 13.29 36.32
C ASN A 138 14.36 13.14 37.06
N SER A 139 15.44 12.73 36.40
CA SER A 139 16.78 12.78 37.04
C SER A 139 17.29 14.23 37.00
N PRO A 140 17.35 14.91 38.17
CA PRO A 140 18.05 16.17 38.25
C PRO A 140 19.55 15.85 38.35
N ASP A 141 20.33 16.45 37.45
CA ASP A 141 21.79 16.49 37.47
C ASP A 141 22.40 15.91 36.17
N VAL A 142 23.15 16.66 35.44
CA VAL A 142 24.22 17.64 35.76
C VAL A 142 24.31 18.67 34.65
#